data_30edaa506d917941f44e8f0b48a00ea9
#
_entry.id   30edaa506d917941f44e8f0b48a00ea9
#
_cell.length_a   1.000
_cell.length_b   1.000
_cell.length_c   1.000
_cell.angle_alpha   90.00
_cell.angle_beta   90.00
_cell.angle_gamma   90.00
#
_symmetry.space_group_name_H-M   'P 1'
#
loop_
_entity.id
_entity.type
_entity.pdbx_description
1 polymer ?
#
loop_
_entity_poly.entity_id
_entity_poly.type
_entity_poly.pdbx_seq_one_letter_code
_entity_poly.pdbx_strand_id
1 'polypeptide(L)'
;MKSVKWFYVGAMAIALGMLTFATVACHDDDDDPKPAEGEVIETPKPVVEYYIMGTVTSGGKAMNGVKVKVGSKNYTTDSNGKFSVTESATGTYSIEASSNGYLSQKTSVVIADNAENRSVVTVALALTKESPKETVSITAAEETKVEDKSESNLAIEEPGEVAPEEVVEDKPLVKVELAIPAGAIEATGENAEIVKDGKVDISVTTFVPAPAEVTTEVKAEEVNKDIPKSIPLAAAKFEPSGLQFAKKVTISIPNPIPGITFADADMILTYQNPDTGEWGDAKDNQGNVIKNISSTTENGAVTAYTAQVDHFSAYAIENK
;
A
#
# COMPACT_ATOMS: atom_id res chain seq x y z
N MET A 1 -30.06 13.17 -30.74
CA MET A 1 -30.70 13.65 -29.52
C MET A 1 -31.03 12.46 -28.64
N LYS A 2 -30.21 12.15 -27.65
CA LYS A 2 -30.52 11.15 -26.60
C LYS A 2 -30.32 11.85 -25.25
N SER A 3 -31.37 11.87 -24.46
CA SER A 3 -31.52 12.55 -23.19
C SER A 3 -30.71 11.89 -22.10
N VAL A 4 -29.87 12.66 -21.41
CA VAL A 4 -29.14 12.29 -20.20
C VAL A 4 -30.15 12.31 -19.04
N LYS A 5 -30.39 11.17 -18.41
CA LYS A 5 -31.18 11.09 -17.17
C LYS A 5 -30.28 11.37 -15.99
N TRP A 6 -30.52 12.47 -15.32
CA TRP A 6 -29.94 12.80 -14.02
C TRP A 6 -30.61 11.93 -12.95
N PHE A 7 -29.82 11.18 -12.20
CA PHE A 7 -30.30 10.52 -11.00
C PHE A 7 -30.21 11.49 -9.82
N TYR A 8 -31.36 11.80 -9.25
CA TYR A 8 -31.50 12.56 -8.02
C TYR A 8 -30.93 11.76 -6.84
N VAL A 9 -29.98 12.35 -6.13
CA VAL A 9 -29.55 11.90 -4.81
C VAL A 9 -30.61 12.35 -3.82
N GLY A 10 -31.24 11.38 -3.16
CA GLY A 10 -32.28 11.64 -2.14
C GLY A 10 -31.68 12.37 -0.94
N ALA A 11 -32.24 13.55 -0.67
CA ALA A 11 -31.99 14.31 0.53
C ALA A 11 -32.55 13.58 1.75
N MET A 12 -31.73 13.20 2.68
CA MET A 12 -32.12 12.66 3.99
C MET A 12 -32.55 13.81 4.87
N ALA A 13 -33.84 13.92 5.13
CA ALA A 13 -34.43 14.94 5.98
C ALA A 13 -34.03 14.70 7.44
N ILE A 14 -33.22 15.60 8.00
CA ILE A 14 -32.93 15.64 9.44
C ILE A 14 -34.14 16.34 10.11
N ALA A 15 -34.89 15.58 10.90
CA ALA A 15 -35.96 16.12 11.73
C ALA A 15 -35.32 16.94 12.88
N LEU A 16 -35.39 18.25 12.78
CA LEU A 16 -35.14 19.17 13.91
C LEU A 16 -36.28 19.04 14.91
N GLY A 17 -36.03 18.40 16.05
CA GLY A 17 -36.94 18.45 17.19
C GLY A 17 -36.90 19.85 17.82
N MET A 18 -37.98 20.62 17.62
CA MET A 18 -38.19 21.87 18.35
C MET A 18 -38.52 21.56 19.81
N LEU A 19 -37.61 21.93 20.72
CA LEU A 19 -37.89 21.96 22.15
C LEU A 19 -38.72 23.22 22.41
N THR A 20 -40.03 23.08 22.69
CA THR A 20 -40.90 24.15 23.16
C THR A 20 -40.61 24.42 24.64
N PHE A 21 -40.08 25.59 24.93
CA PHE A 21 -40.01 26.11 26.30
C PHE A 21 -41.40 26.49 26.77
N ALA A 22 -41.89 25.78 27.76
CA ALA A 22 -43.09 26.20 28.48
C ALA A 22 -42.69 27.30 29.47
N THR A 23 -43.23 28.53 29.26
CA THR A 23 -43.16 29.61 30.23
C THR A 23 -44.12 29.29 31.36
N VAL A 24 -43.62 29.06 32.56
CA VAL A 24 -44.45 29.00 33.79
C VAL A 24 -44.59 30.41 34.30
N ALA A 25 -45.85 30.86 34.46
CA ALA A 25 -46.23 32.16 35.03
C ALA A 25 -45.90 32.17 36.52
N CYS A 26 -45.39 33.32 36.97
CA CYS A 26 -45.14 33.63 38.37
C CYS A 26 -46.42 33.60 39.17
N HIS A 27 -46.41 32.96 40.31
CA HIS A 27 -47.31 33.15 41.40
C HIS A 27 -46.51 33.63 42.62
N ASP A 28 -46.80 34.85 43.12
CA ASP A 28 -46.19 35.41 44.31
C ASP A 28 -46.73 34.65 45.53
N ASP A 29 -45.85 34.03 46.29
CA ASP A 29 -46.04 33.78 47.70
C ASP A 29 -44.69 33.79 48.41
N ASP A 30 -44.52 34.72 49.34
CA ASP A 30 -43.32 34.91 50.17
C ASP A 30 -43.07 33.73 51.08
N ASP A 31 -42.20 32.80 50.67
CA ASP A 31 -41.47 31.94 51.55
C ASP A 31 -40.12 31.63 50.88
N ASP A 32 -39.07 32.22 51.44
CA ASP A 32 -37.71 32.23 50.96
C ASP A 32 -37.03 30.87 51.15
N PRO A 33 -37.02 29.92 50.20
CA PRO A 33 -36.19 28.77 50.27
C PRO A 33 -34.83 29.11 49.61
N LYS A 34 -33.80 29.03 50.45
CA LYS A 34 -32.38 29.00 50.13
C LYS A 34 -32.13 28.45 48.71
N PRO A 35 -31.40 29.18 47.83
CA PRO A 35 -31.14 28.65 46.49
C PRO A 35 -30.43 27.30 46.61
N ALA A 36 -31.04 26.25 46.05
CA ALA A 36 -30.37 25.00 45.81
C ALA A 36 -29.13 25.31 44.95
N GLU A 37 -28.01 24.87 45.40
CA GLU A 37 -26.76 24.91 44.57
C GLU A 37 -27.12 24.35 43.20
N GLY A 38 -27.07 25.23 42.19
CA GLY A 38 -27.46 24.86 40.84
C GLY A 38 -26.60 23.68 40.36
N GLU A 39 -27.27 22.60 40.06
CA GLU A 39 -26.68 21.47 39.33
C GLU A 39 -26.13 22.08 38.04
N VAL A 40 -24.80 22.16 37.97
CA VAL A 40 -24.07 22.57 36.75
C VAL A 40 -24.40 21.54 35.71
N ILE A 41 -25.37 21.80 34.86
CA ILE A 41 -25.61 21.00 33.67
C ILE A 41 -24.36 21.16 32.79
N GLU A 42 -23.43 20.22 32.92
CA GLU A 42 -22.28 20.18 32.01
C GLU A 42 -22.82 20.02 30.60
N THR A 43 -22.67 21.07 29.78
CA THR A 43 -22.96 20.96 28.35
C THR A 43 -22.12 19.86 27.79
N PRO A 44 -22.69 18.83 27.10
CA PRO A 44 -21.91 17.73 26.56
C PRO A 44 -20.83 18.29 25.65
N LYS A 45 -19.59 17.93 25.94
CA LYS A 45 -18.45 18.31 25.13
C LYS A 45 -18.72 17.90 23.68
N PRO A 46 -18.56 18.79 22.69
CA PRO A 46 -18.82 18.42 21.30
C PRO A 46 -17.98 17.21 20.92
N VAL A 47 -18.61 16.18 20.39
CA VAL A 47 -17.93 14.99 19.89
C VAL A 47 -17.23 15.38 18.60
N VAL A 48 -15.90 15.24 18.60
CA VAL A 48 -15.09 15.45 17.41
C VAL A 48 -14.96 14.10 16.70
N GLU A 49 -15.24 14.08 15.42
CA GLU A 49 -15.18 12.90 14.58
C GLU A 49 -14.36 13.18 13.31
N TYR A 50 -13.52 12.23 12.93
CA TYR A 50 -12.76 12.23 11.69
C TYR A 50 -13.05 10.96 10.93
N TYR A 51 -13.02 11.00 9.61
CA TYR A 51 -13.34 9.84 8.77
C TYR A 51 -12.15 9.43 7.93
N ILE A 52 -11.81 8.15 7.99
CA ILE A 52 -10.87 7.51 7.07
C ILE A 52 -11.72 6.63 6.16
N MET A 53 -11.76 6.97 4.88
CA MET A 53 -12.50 6.22 3.86
C MET A 53 -11.52 5.62 2.88
N GLY A 54 -11.73 4.38 2.47
CA GLY A 54 -10.83 3.75 1.53
C GLY A 54 -11.52 2.82 0.55
N THR A 55 -10.79 2.53 -0.52
CA THR A 55 -11.15 1.54 -1.53
C THR A 55 -10.02 0.53 -1.68
N VAL A 56 -10.38 -0.75 -1.82
CA VAL A 56 -9.44 -1.83 -2.11
C VAL A 56 -9.81 -2.46 -3.44
N THR A 57 -8.82 -2.55 -4.33
CA THR A 57 -8.99 -3.11 -5.67
C THR A 57 -7.93 -4.17 -5.97
N SER A 58 -8.15 -4.97 -7.00
CA SER A 58 -7.12 -5.79 -7.64
C SER A 58 -7.38 -5.82 -9.14
N GLY A 59 -6.36 -5.53 -9.96
CA GLY A 59 -6.52 -5.40 -11.40
C GLY A 59 -7.63 -4.40 -11.78
N GLY A 60 -7.74 -3.28 -11.09
CA GLY A 60 -8.77 -2.25 -11.29
C GLY A 60 -10.19 -2.64 -10.84
N LYS A 61 -10.40 -3.85 -10.31
CA LYS A 61 -11.71 -4.34 -9.85
C LYS A 61 -11.84 -4.24 -8.34
N ALA A 62 -13.01 -3.81 -7.86
CA ALA A 62 -13.32 -3.73 -6.44
C ALA A 62 -13.22 -5.11 -5.77
N MET A 63 -12.61 -5.16 -4.58
CA MET A 63 -12.45 -6.39 -3.79
C MET A 63 -13.36 -6.38 -2.57
N ASN A 64 -14.32 -7.31 -2.56
CA ASN A 64 -15.20 -7.55 -1.41
C ASN A 64 -14.54 -8.44 -0.36
N GLY A 65 -14.79 -8.18 0.91
CA GLY A 65 -14.38 -9.06 2.00
C GLY A 65 -12.89 -8.98 2.36
N VAL A 66 -12.17 -7.97 1.88
CA VAL A 66 -10.76 -7.74 2.24
C VAL A 66 -10.69 -7.29 3.70
N LYS A 67 -9.79 -7.90 4.46
CA LYS A 67 -9.49 -7.47 5.83
C LYS A 67 -8.68 -6.17 5.79
N VAL A 68 -9.17 -5.13 6.45
CA VAL A 68 -8.48 -3.85 6.58
C VAL A 68 -8.27 -3.58 8.05
N LYS A 69 -7.00 -3.46 8.46
CA LYS A 69 -6.63 -3.07 9.82
C LYS A 69 -6.28 -1.58 9.82
N VAL A 70 -6.94 -0.81 10.67
CA VAL A 70 -6.66 0.62 10.88
C VAL A 70 -6.24 0.81 12.34
N GLY A 71 -4.98 1.14 12.56
CA GLY A 71 -4.38 1.11 13.90
C GLY A 71 -4.52 -0.27 14.54
N SER A 72 -5.28 -0.36 15.63
CA SER A 72 -5.58 -1.63 16.34
C SER A 72 -6.91 -2.26 15.95
N LYS A 73 -7.75 -1.60 15.15
CA LYS A 73 -9.12 -2.02 14.81
C LYS A 73 -9.15 -2.76 13.47
N ASN A 74 -10.06 -3.73 13.33
CA ASN A 74 -10.24 -4.51 12.10
C ASN A 74 -11.57 -4.19 11.44
N TYR A 75 -11.54 -4.05 10.12
CA TYR A 75 -12.68 -3.77 9.25
C TYR A 75 -12.68 -4.74 8.07
N THR A 76 -13.73 -4.70 7.29
CA THR A 76 -13.85 -5.52 6.08
C THR A 76 -14.47 -4.66 4.98
N THR A 77 -13.97 -4.79 3.75
CA THR A 77 -14.53 -4.07 2.60
C THR A 77 -15.91 -4.60 2.21
N ASP A 78 -16.77 -3.70 1.74
CA ASP A 78 -18.08 -4.02 1.16
C ASP A 78 -17.98 -4.59 -0.28
N SER A 79 -19.14 -4.82 -0.91
CA SER A 79 -19.23 -5.32 -2.30
C SER A 79 -18.62 -4.37 -3.35
N ASN A 80 -18.41 -3.10 -3.01
CA ASN A 80 -17.78 -2.09 -3.86
C ASN A 80 -16.30 -1.89 -3.50
N GLY A 81 -15.72 -2.76 -2.66
CA GLY A 81 -14.36 -2.66 -2.19
C GLY A 81 -14.13 -1.52 -1.21
N LYS A 82 -15.17 -0.94 -0.62
CA LYS A 82 -15.06 0.25 0.25
C LYS A 82 -15.03 -0.12 1.73
N PHE A 83 -14.30 0.66 2.50
CA PHE A 83 -14.36 0.67 3.97
C PHE A 83 -14.42 2.10 4.50
N SER A 84 -14.95 2.27 5.70
CA SER A 84 -15.04 3.55 6.39
C SER A 84 -14.78 3.35 7.87
N VAL A 85 -14.00 4.27 8.45
CA VAL A 85 -13.61 4.28 9.85
C VAL A 85 -13.85 5.65 10.44
N THR A 86 -14.40 5.70 11.65
CA THR A 86 -14.54 6.94 12.42
C THR A 86 -13.52 6.94 13.55
N GLU A 87 -12.75 8.02 13.65
CA GLU A 87 -11.78 8.26 14.71
C GLU A 87 -12.12 9.56 15.44
N SER A 88 -11.76 9.64 16.72
CA SER A 88 -12.05 10.81 17.57
C SER A 88 -10.83 11.66 17.90
N ALA A 89 -9.68 11.32 17.35
CA ALA A 89 -8.41 12.01 17.57
C ALA A 89 -7.67 12.27 16.26
N THR A 90 -6.87 13.32 16.23
CA THR A 90 -5.85 13.58 15.22
C THR A 90 -4.66 12.64 15.42
N GLY A 91 -3.79 12.52 14.43
CA GLY A 91 -2.60 11.70 14.48
C GLY A 91 -2.42 10.76 13.30
N THR A 92 -1.41 9.89 13.39
CA THR A 92 -1.07 8.94 12.34
C THR A 92 -1.69 7.58 12.60
N TYR A 93 -2.38 7.04 11.61
CA TYR A 93 -3.04 5.74 11.63
C TYR A 93 -2.41 4.84 10.57
N SER A 94 -1.82 3.73 10.99
CA SER A 94 -1.38 2.69 10.05
C SER A 94 -2.60 1.99 9.44
N ILE A 95 -2.55 1.74 8.13
CA ILE A 95 -3.57 0.98 7.41
C ILE A 95 -2.90 -0.21 6.74
N GLU A 96 -3.45 -1.39 6.92
CA GLU A 96 -3.02 -2.61 6.27
C GLU A 96 -4.23 -3.31 5.65
N ALA A 97 -4.18 -3.54 4.33
CA ALA A 97 -5.17 -4.35 3.64
C ALA A 97 -4.57 -5.72 3.30
N SER A 98 -5.29 -6.79 3.61
CA SER A 98 -4.85 -8.16 3.37
C SER A 98 -5.99 -9.07 2.90
N SER A 99 -5.68 -9.96 1.97
CA SER A 99 -6.59 -10.99 1.46
C SER A 99 -5.80 -12.25 1.13
N ASN A 100 -6.40 -13.41 1.28
CA ASN A 100 -5.71 -14.67 1.01
C ASN A 100 -5.34 -14.79 -0.47
N GLY A 101 -4.08 -15.13 -0.75
CA GLY A 101 -3.52 -15.22 -2.10
C GLY A 101 -3.19 -13.86 -2.74
N TYR A 102 -3.11 -12.81 -1.94
CA TYR A 102 -2.72 -11.47 -2.37
C TYR A 102 -1.62 -10.91 -1.47
N LEU A 103 -0.73 -10.13 -2.04
CA LEU A 103 0.26 -9.36 -1.28
C LEU A 103 -0.46 -8.31 -0.44
N SER A 104 -0.17 -8.27 0.86
CA SER A 104 -0.66 -7.23 1.75
C SER A 104 -0.08 -5.88 1.38
N GLN A 105 -0.91 -4.83 1.46
CA GLN A 105 -0.48 -3.44 1.27
C GLN A 105 -0.59 -2.68 2.57
N LYS A 106 0.45 -1.91 2.88
CA LYS A 106 0.51 -1.04 4.06
C LYS A 106 0.71 0.41 3.64
N THR A 107 0.06 1.30 4.37
CA THR A 107 0.24 2.75 4.27
C THR A 107 -0.05 3.39 5.61
N SER A 108 0.25 4.68 5.75
CA SER A 108 -0.14 5.51 6.88
C SER A 108 -1.09 6.61 6.43
N VAL A 109 -2.04 6.95 7.28
CA VAL A 109 -2.94 8.10 7.09
C VAL A 109 -2.72 9.06 8.23
N VAL A 110 -2.51 10.34 7.90
CA VAL A 110 -2.35 11.40 8.88
C VAL A 110 -3.60 12.27 8.92
N ILE A 111 -4.26 12.30 10.07
CA ILE A 111 -5.27 13.30 10.39
C ILE A 111 -4.52 14.44 11.07
N ALA A 112 -4.36 15.56 10.34
CA ALA A 112 -3.57 16.69 10.81
C ALA A 112 -4.15 17.30 12.11
N ASP A 113 -3.31 17.84 12.98
CA ASP A 113 -3.73 18.42 14.27
C ASP A 113 -4.67 19.64 14.10
N ASN A 114 -4.63 20.29 12.94
CA ASN A 114 -5.53 21.38 12.58
C ASN A 114 -6.72 20.92 11.73
N ALA A 115 -6.97 19.62 11.60
CA ALA A 115 -8.11 19.10 10.86
C ALA A 115 -9.44 19.55 11.49
N GLU A 116 -10.35 19.99 10.66
CA GLU A 116 -11.69 20.37 11.10
C GLU A 116 -12.50 19.15 11.52
N ASN A 117 -13.45 19.34 12.43
CA ASN A 117 -14.41 18.29 12.77
C ASN A 117 -15.10 17.77 11.50
N ARG A 118 -15.18 16.44 11.36
CA ARG A 118 -15.68 15.71 10.19
C ARG A 118 -14.80 15.76 8.94
N SER A 119 -13.54 16.12 9.09
CA SER A 119 -12.56 15.96 8.00
C SER A 119 -12.48 14.50 7.53
N VAL A 120 -12.30 14.32 6.22
CA VAL A 120 -12.22 13.01 5.56
C VAL A 120 -10.85 12.83 4.93
N VAL A 121 -10.20 11.71 5.21
CA VAL A 121 -9.02 11.24 4.46
C VAL A 121 -9.44 10.08 3.57
N THR A 122 -9.03 10.09 2.32
CA THR A 122 -9.32 9.01 1.39
C THR A 122 -8.04 8.25 1.02
N VAL A 123 -8.10 6.92 0.99
CA VAL A 123 -6.99 6.04 0.64
C VAL A 123 -7.43 5.00 -0.39
N ALA A 124 -6.57 4.74 -1.38
CA ALA A 124 -6.77 3.68 -2.36
C ALA A 124 -5.65 2.65 -2.24
N LEU A 125 -6.01 1.38 -2.10
CA LEU A 125 -5.06 0.27 -1.98
C LEU A 125 -5.33 -0.72 -3.12
N ALA A 126 -4.27 -1.05 -3.88
CA ALA A 126 -4.34 -2.03 -4.96
C ALA A 126 -3.61 -3.30 -4.52
N LEU A 127 -4.35 -4.37 -4.23
CA LEU A 127 -3.76 -5.66 -3.89
C LEU A 127 -3.36 -6.41 -5.16
N THR A 128 -2.16 -6.95 -5.16
CA THR A 128 -1.65 -7.80 -6.23
C THR A 128 -1.79 -9.26 -5.84
N LYS A 129 -2.34 -10.09 -6.73
CA LYS A 129 -2.41 -11.53 -6.54
C LYS A 129 -1.00 -12.10 -6.49
N GLU A 130 -0.72 -12.93 -5.48
CA GLU A 130 0.57 -13.59 -5.35
C GLU A 130 0.85 -14.51 -6.52
N SER A 131 2.10 -14.49 -6.98
CA SER A 131 2.59 -15.43 -7.99
C SER A 131 2.59 -16.86 -7.43
N PRO A 132 2.29 -17.88 -8.24
CA PRO A 132 2.45 -19.26 -7.85
C PRO A 132 3.87 -19.56 -7.37
N LYS A 133 3.98 -20.38 -6.34
CA LYS A 133 5.27 -20.82 -5.80
C LYS A 133 5.92 -21.88 -6.69
N GLU A 134 7.23 -21.81 -6.82
CA GLU A 134 8.06 -22.83 -7.42
C GLU A 134 8.91 -23.53 -6.35
N THR A 135 8.95 -24.86 -6.40
CA THR A 135 9.78 -25.63 -5.47
C THR A 135 11.21 -25.72 -6.01
N VAL A 136 12.15 -25.13 -5.29
CA VAL A 136 13.59 -25.11 -5.61
C VAL A 136 14.34 -26.10 -4.71
N SER A 137 15.22 -26.94 -5.29
CA SER A 137 16.11 -27.81 -4.52
C SER A 137 17.36 -27.04 -4.09
N ILE A 138 17.73 -27.12 -2.82
CA ILE A 138 18.98 -26.52 -2.32
C ILE A 138 20.24 -27.26 -2.82
N THR A 139 20.07 -28.49 -3.33
CA THR A 139 21.15 -29.29 -3.91
C THR A 139 21.23 -29.19 -5.43
N ALA A 140 20.55 -28.20 -6.04
CA ALA A 140 20.67 -27.97 -7.48
C ALA A 140 22.13 -27.79 -7.89
N ALA A 141 22.55 -28.53 -8.92
CA ALA A 141 23.92 -28.50 -9.42
C ALA A 141 24.22 -27.29 -10.31
N GLU A 142 23.18 -26.67 -10.82
CA GLU A 142 23.22 -25.52 -11.72
C GLU A 142 22.42 -24.35 -11.14
N GLU A 143 22.56 -23.18 -11.75
CA GLU A 143 21.74 -22.01 -11.44
C GLU A 143 20.27 -22.31 -11.68
N THR A 144 19.43 -21.93 -10.73
CA THR A 144 17.97 -22.02 -10.84
C THR A 144 17.38 -20.64 -11.08
N LYS A 145 16.53 -20.50 -12.08
CA LYS A 145 15.78 -19.28 -12.36
C LYS A 145 14.33 -19.42 -11.91
N VAL A 146 13.83 -18.40 -11.25
CA VAL A 146 12.44 -18.27 -10.84
C VAL A 146 11.91 -16.96 -11.39
N GLU A 147 10.76 -16.99 -12.07
CA GLU A 147 10.14 -15.85 -12.71
C GLU A 147 8.80 -15.51 -12.05
N ASP A 148 8.39 -14.25 -12.17
CA ASP A 148 7.03 -13.84 -11.81
C ASP A 148 6.04 -14.52 -12.77
N LYS A 149 5.15 -15.35 -12.21
CA LYS A 149 4.07 -16.03 -12.91
C LYS A 149 2.69 -15.41 -12.61
N SER A 150 2.67 -14.25 -11.93
CA SER A 150 1.42 -13.55 -11.69
C SER A 150 0.82 -13.04 -13.00
N GLU A 151 -0.52 -12.95 -13.03
CA GLU A 151 -1.25 -12.36 -14.16
C GLU A 151 -1.27 -10.81 -14.11
N SER A 152 -0.51 -10.20 -13.19
CA SER A 152 -0.48 -8.77 -13.02
C SER A 152 0.27 -8.10 -14.16
N ASN A 153 -0.48 -7.56 -15.10
CA ASN A 153 0.04 -6.66 -16.12
C ASN A 153 0.41 -5.34 -15.46
N LEU A 154 1.70 -5.08 -15.26
CA LEU A 154 2.23 -3.76 -14.99
C LEU A 154 2.44 -2.98 -16.31
N ALA A 155 1.57 -3.18 -17.30
CA ALA A 155 1.51 -2.29 -18.44
C ALA A 155 1.04 -0.93 -17.93
N ILE A 156 1.97 0.02 -17.79
CA ILE A 156 1.63 1.43 -17.63
C ILE A 156 1.04 1.83 -18.98
N GLU A 157 -0.29 1.96 -19.04
CA GLU A 157 -0.93 2.61 -20.18
C GLU A 157 -0.42 4.04 -20.23
N GLU A 158 0.15 4.44 -21.35
CA GLU A 158 0.53 5.85 -21.57
C GLU A 158 -0.71 6.72 -21.39
N PRO A 159 -0.65 7.80 -20.58
CA PRO A 159 -1.79 8.66 -20.38
C PRO A 159 -2.08 9.41 -21.68
N GLY A 160 -3.12 9.03 -22.40
CA GLY A 160 -3.67 9.83 -23.48
C GLY A 160 -4.16 9.13 -24.74
N GLU A 161 -4.00 7.86 -24.93
CA GLU A 161 -4.63 7.16 -26.07
C GLU A 161 -5.77 6.26 -25.60
N VAL A 162 -7.00 6.67 -25.96
CA VAL A 162 -8.15 5.77 -25.97
C VAL A 162 -7.90 4.80 -27.12
N ALA A 163 -7.36 3.63 -26.80
CA ALA A 163 -7.11 2.59 -27.78
C ALA A 163 -8.44 2.16 -28.46
N PRO A 164 -8.50 2.14 -29.80
CA PRO A 164 -9.56 1.38 -30.47
C PRO A 164 -9.40 -0.11 -30.09
N GLU A 165 -10.52 -0.85 -30.04
CA GLU A 165 -10.59 -2.29 -29.80
C GLU A 165 -9.78 -3.10 -30.84
N GLU A 166 -8.48 -2.95 -30.88
CA GLU A 166 -7.60 -3.83 -31.62
C GLU A 166 -6.81 -4.70 -30.65
N VAL A 167 -6.89 -5.99 -30.92
CA VAL A 167 -6.14 -7.08 -30.32
C VAL A 167 -4.71 -6.61 -30.03
N VAL A 168 -4.38 -6.39 -28.77
CA VAL A 168 -3.02 -6.12 -28.33
C VAL A 168 -2.22 -7.38 -28.61
N GLU A 169 -1.44 -7.39 -29.68
CA GLU A 169 -0.41 -8.41 -29.86
C GLU A 169 0.42 -8.47 -28.59
N ASP A 170 0.60 -9.69 -28.05
CA ASP A 170 1.40 -9.98 -26.85
C ASP A 170 2.77 -9.34 -26.95
N LYS A 171 2.92 -8.10 -26.50
CA LYS A 171 4.24 -7.56 -26.18
C LYS A 171 4.75 -8.43 -25.02
N PRO A 172 5.93 -9.05 -25.15
CA PRO A 172 6.46 -9.85 -24.07
C PRO A 172 6.61 -8.95 -22.84
N LEU A 173 5.81 -9.22 -21.82
CA LEU A 173 5.94 -8.57 -20.52
C LEU A 173 7.30 -8.92 -19.98
N VAL A 174 8.16 -7.93 -19.79
CA VAL A 174 9.41 -8.14 -19.08
C VAL A 174 9.06 -8.48 -17.64
N LYS A 175 9.33 -9.71 -17.23
CA LYS A 175 9.00 -10.23 -15.92
C LYS A 175 10.17 -10.03 -14.97
N VAL A 176 9.87 -9.90 -13.68
CA VAL A 176 10.89 -10.01 -12.64
C VAL A 176 11.46 -11.43 -12.68
N GLU A 177 12.77 -11.53 -12.68
CA GLU A 177 13.52 -12.79 -12.66
C GLU A 177 14.43 -12.83 -11.44
N LEU A 178 14.53 -14.00 -10.85
CA LEU A 178 15.46 -14.33 -9.78
C LEU A 178 16.41 -15.43 -10.26
N ALA A 179 17.71 -15.20 -10.24
CA ALA A 179 18.72 -16.20 -10.54
C ALA A 179 19.44 -16.64 -9.26
N ILE A 180 19.32 -17.92 -8.92
CA ILE A 180 19.86 -18.54 -7.70
C ILE A 180 21.04 -19.42 -8.09
N PRO A 181 22.28 -19.04 -7.78
CA PRO A 181 23.46 -19.88 -8.06
C PRO A 181 23.40 -21.21 -7.30
N ALA A 182 24.02 -22.23 -7.87
CA ALA A 182 24.16 -23.53 -7.21
C ALA A 182 24.76 -23.39 -5.80
N GLY A 183 24.14 -24.01 -4.81
CA GLY A 183 24.55 -23.95 -3.41
C GLY A 183 24.46 -22.58 -2.76
N ALA A 184 23.56 -21.72 -3.24
CA ALA A 184 23.29 -20.42 -2.60
C ALA A 184 22.38 -20.55 -1.37
N ILE A 185 21.54 -21.59 -1.28
CA ILE A 185 20.63 -21.81 -0.16
C ILE A 185 21.18 -22.93 0.73
N GLU A 186 21.29 -22.67 2.03
CA GLU A 186 21.68 -23.65 3.03
C GLU A 186 20.50 -23.91 3.98
N ALA A 187 20.33 -25.16 4.43
CA ALA A 187 19.27 -25.57 5.35
C ALA A 187 19.63 -25.31 6.84
N THR A 188 20.48 -24.33 7.11
CA THR A 188 21.03 -24.04 8.44
C THR A 188 20.70 -22.60 8.86
N GLY A 189 20.88 -22.29 10.14
CA GLY A 189 20.65 -20.96 10.68
C GLY A 189 19.19 -20.51 10.52
N GLU A 190 18.98 -19.31 10.00
CA GLU A 190 17.65 -18.71 9.83
C GLU A 190 16.79 -19.47 8.80
N ASN A 191 17.40 -20.22 7.89
CA ASN A 191 16.70 -21.02 6.90
C ASN A 191 16.12 -22.34 7.45
N ALA A 192 16.49 -22.78 8.65
CA ALA A 192 16.09 -24.09 9.19
C ALA A 192 14.57 -24.29 9.25
N GLU A 193 13.82 -23.23 9.51
CA GLU A 193 12.35 -23.24 9.52
C GLU A 193 11.75 -23.14 8.10
N ILE A 194 12.49 -22.61 7.13
CA ILE A 194 12.05 -22.32 5.78
C ILE A 194 12.29 -23.49 4.84
N VAL A 195 13.49 -24.09 4.90
CA VAL A 195 13.86 -25.22 4.06
C VAL A 195 13.31 -26.52 4.62
N LYS A 196 12.52 -27.23 3.84
CA LYS A 196 11.91 -28.51 4.21
C LYS A 196 12.37 -29.60 3.22
N ASP A 197 12.87 -30.71 3.77
CA ASP A 197 13.35 -31.86 2.95
C ASP A 197 14.32 -31.48 1.82
N GLY A 198 15.20 -30.50 2.08
CA GLY A 198 16.15 -30.02 1.09
C GLY A 198 15.53 -29.20 -0.04
N LYS A 199 14.34 -28.65 0.19
CA LYS A 199 13.59 -27.83 -0.77
C LYS A 199 13.04 -26.57 -0.13
N VAL A 200 12.81 -25.56 -0.95
CA VAL A 200 12.15 -24.31 -0.58
C VAL A 200 11.16 -23.90 -1.66
N ASP A 201 9.98 -23.46 -1.26
CA ASP A 201 8.96 -22.95 -2.16
C ASP A 201 9.15 -21.45 -2.31
N ILE A 202 9.54 -21.00 -3.50
CA ILE A 202 9.85 -19.62 -3.84
C ILE A 202 8.77 -19.05 -4.74
N SER A 203 8.34 -17.82 -4.48
CA SER A 203 7.56 -17.02 -5.42
C SER A 203 8.17 -15.63 -5.59
N VAL A 204 7.97 -15.09 -6.77
CA VAL A 204 8.35 -13.72 -7.15
C VAL A 204 7.11 -13.03 -7.67
N THR A 205 6.70 -11.94 -7.05
CA THR A 205 5.49 -11.21 -7.43
C THR A 205 5.79 -9.74 -7.63
N THR A 206 5.54 -9.25 -8.83
CA THR A 206 5.64 -7.81 -9.15
C THR A 206 4.40 -7.08 -8.65
N PHE A 207 4.56 -5.91 -8.06
CA PHE A 207 3.43 -5.12 -7.55
C PHE A 207 3.72 -3.61 -7.60
N VAL A 208 2.66 -2.81 -7.55
CA VAL A 208 2.75 -1.35 -7.37
C VAL A 208 2.58 -1.06 -5.88
N PRO A 209 3.58 -0.46 -5.22
CA PRO A 209 3.49 -0.13 -3.80
C PRO A 209 2.39 0.89 -3.52
N ALA A 210 1.74 0.77 -2.36
CA ALA A 210 0.91 1.85 -1.84
C ALA A 210 1.79 3.05 -1.44
N PRO A 211 1.24 4.29 -1.49
CA PRO A 211 1.91 5.45 -0.92
C PRO A 211 2.29 5.21 0.54
N ALA A 212 3.48 5.65 0.96
CA ALA A 212 3.92 5.49 2.35
C ALA A 212 3.00 6.25 3.32
N GLU A 213 2.50 7.40 2.90
CA GLU A 213 1.64 8.25 3.73
C GLU A 213 0.60 9.00 2.88
N VAL A 214 -0.62 9.17 3.43
CA VAL A 214 -1.71 9.99 2.86
C VAL A 214 -2.18 10.98 3.93
N THR A 215 -2.28 12.27 3.60
CA THR A 215 -2.66 13.33 4.55
C THR A 215 -3.99 13.98 4.21
N THR A 216 -4.67 14.57 5.24
CA THR A 216 -5.95 15.30 5.08
C THR A 216 -5.80 16.63 4.33
N GLU A 217 -4.64 17.26 4.39
CA GLU A 217 -4.39 18.57 3.79
C GLU A 217 -3.08 18.59 3.03
N VAL A 218 -3.18 18.82 1.73
CA VAL A 218 -2.08 19.32 0.92
C VAL A 218 -2.23 20.83 0.88
N LYS A 219 -1.60 21.55 1.82
CA LYS A 219 -1.45 23.00 1.68
C LYS A 219 -0.47 23.27 0.55
N ALA A 220 -0.90 24.00 -0.46
CA ALA A 220 -0.09 24.33 -1.63
C ALA A 220 1.26 24.99 -1.28
N GLU A 221 1.44 25.51 -0.07
CA GLU A 221 2.67 26.10 0.43
C GLU A 221 3.66 25.06 1.01
N GLU A 222 3.21 23.86 1.38
CA GLU A 222 4.07 22.79 1.91
C GLU A 222 4.53 21.78 0.82
N VAL A 223 3.94 21.80 -0.35
CA VAL A 223 4.31 20.93 -1.49
C VAL A 223 5.78 21.13 -1.92
N ASN A 224 6.46 22.19 -1.45
CA ASN A 224 7.85 22.46 -1.79
C ASN A 224 8.88 22.03 -0.73
N LYS A 225 8.49 21.42 0.40
CA LYS A 225 9.46 21.11 1.46
C LYS A 225 9.81 19.63 1.60
N ASP A 226 8.90 18.74 1.26
CA ASP A 226 9.17 17.30 1.21
C ASP A 226 8.38 16.73 0.05
N ILE A 227 8.99 16.75 -1.15
CA ILE A 227 8.54 15.83 -2.20
C ILE A 227 8.65 14.45 -1.55
N PRO A 228 7.55 13.68 -1.40
CA PRO A 228 7.64 12.35 -0.84
C PRO A 228 8.72 11.63 -1.62
N LYS A 229 9.66 10.98 -0.90
CA LYS A 229 10.66 10.11 -1.50
C LYS A 229 9.94 9.31 -2.58
N SER A 230 10.47 9.32 -3.78
CA SER A 230 9.84 8.75 -4.96
C SER A 230 9.24 7.39 -4.63
N ILE A 231 7.93 7.25 -4.84
CA ILE A 231 7.29 5.95 -4.70
C ILE A 231 7.81 5.12 -5.86
N PRO A 232 8.39 3.95 -5.63
CA PRO A 232 8.84 3.12 -6.73
C PRO A 232 7.64 2.79 -7.63
N LEU A 233 7.81 2.99 -8.94
CA LEU A 233 6.76 2.71 -9.92
C LEU A 233 6.45 1.22 -10.03
N ALA A 234 7.45 0.37 -9.75
CA ALA A 234 7.31 -1.07 -9.69
C ALA A 234 8.24 -1.65 -8.63
N ALA A 235 7.74 -2.65 -7.92
CA ALA A 235 8.49 -3.40 -6.93
C ALA A 235 8.27 -4.89 -7.10
N ALA A 236 9.15 -5.70 -6.57
CA ALA A 236 9.02 -7.14 -6.53
C ALA A 236 9.11 -7.67 -5.11
N LYS A 237 8.18 -8.54 -4.75
CA LYS A 237 8.19 -9.30 -3.50
C LYS A 237 8.76 -10.67 -3.77
N PHE A 238 9.75 -11.07 -2.97
CA PHE A 238 10.39 -12.39 -3.00
C PHE A 238 10.01 -13.14 -1.73
N GLU A 239 9.38 -14.30 -1.89
CA GLU A 239 8.95 -15.15 -0.79
C GLU A 239 9.69 -16.52 -0.83
N PRO A 240 9.95 -17.13 0.31
CA PRO A 240 9.58 -16.73 1.67
C PRO A 240 10.45 -15.59 2.21
N SER A 241 9.79 -14.59 2.81
CA SER A 241 10.49 -13.45 3.41
C SER A 241 11.50 -13.91 4.46
N GLY A 242 12.68 -13.30 4.46
CA GLY A 242 13.76 -13.66 5.39
C GLY A 242 14.62 -14.86 4.98
N LEU A 243 14.38 -15.49 3.82
CA LEU A 243 15.31 -16.51 3.29
C LEU A 243 16.69 -15.89 3.07
N GLN A 244 17.73 -16.49 3.66
CA GLN A 244 19.11 -16.03 3.60
C GLN A 244 19.92 -16.82 2.57
N PHE A 245 20.89 -16.18 1.94
CA PHE A 245 21.72 -16.78 0.93
C PHE A 245 23.20 -16.78 1.33
N ALA A 246 23.86 -17.95 1.24
CA ALA A 246 25.29 -18.08 1.43
C ALA A 246 26.09 -17.48 0.27
N LYS A 247 25.47 -17.37 -0.91
CA LYS A 247 26.00 -16.67 -2.09
C LYS A 247 24.94 -15.71 -2.58
N LYS A 248 25.35 -14.50 -2.95
CA LYS A 248 24.40 -13.50 -3.46
C LYS A 248 23.63 -14.04 -4.66
N VAL A 249 22.34 -13.77 -4.69
CA VAL A 249 21.43 -14.07 -5.79
C VAL A 249 21.22 -12.81 -6.62
N THR A 250 20.94 -12.99 -7.91
CA THR A 250 20.66 -11.86 -8.80
C THR A 250 19.16 -11.70 -8.96
N ILE A 251 18.66 -10.51 -8.67
CA ILE A 251 17.30 -10.09 -8.98
C ILE A 251 17.31 -9.19 -10.20
N SER A 252 16.34 -9.36 -11.11
CA SER A 252 16.17 -8.54 -12.29
C SER A 252 14.76 -7.94 -12.24
N ILE A 253 14.68 -6.61 -12.11
CA ILE A 253 13.41 -5.87 -12.03
C ILE A 253 13.23 -5.13 -13.35
N PRO A 254 12.09 -5.28 -14.05
CA PRO A 254 11.82 -4.61 -15.31
C PRO A 254 11.95 -3.10 -15.19
N ASN A 255 12.42 -2.46 -16.26
CA ASN A 255 12.33 -1.02 -16.38
C ASN A 255 10.84 -0.62 -16.47
N PRO A 256 10.29 0.11 -15.48
CA PRO A 256 8.86 0.42 -15.45
C PRO A 256 8.44 1.42 -16.53
N ILE A 257 9.39 2.12 -17.16
CA ILE A 257 9.12 3.13 -18.18
C ILE A 257 9.87 2.74 -19.47
N PRO A 258 9.26 1.94 -20.35
CA PRO A 258 9.86 1.54 -21.60
C PRO A 258 10.31 2.76 -22.43
N GLY A 259 11.53 2.71 -22.97
CA GLY A 259 12.08 3.80 -23.78
C GLY A 259 12.77 4.93 -22.99
N ILE A 260 12.66 4.97 -21.67
CA ILE A 260 13.47 5.86 -20.82
C ILE A 260 14.62 5.04 -20.23
N THR A 261 15.84 5.51 -20.42
CA THR A 261 17.04 4.91 -19.86
C THR A 261 17.64 5.84 -18.81
N PHE A 262 17.80 5.34 -17.61
CA PHE A 262 18.55 6.01 -16.56
C PHE A 262 19.96 5.42 -16.50
N ALA A 263 20.94 6.26 -16.14
CA ALA A 263 22.29 5.75 -15.94
C ALA A 263 22.35 4.84 -14.70
N ASP A 264 23.06 3.72 -14.77
CA ASP A 264 23.19 2.76 -13.65
C ASP A 264 23.65 3.45 -12.34
N ALA A 265 24.49 4.48 -12.47
CA ALA A 265 25.01 5.26 -11.33
C ALA A 265 23.92 6.07 -10.58
N ASP A 266 22.84 6.38 -11.25
CA ASP A 266 21.71 7.14 -10.71
C ASP A 266 20.61 6.24 -10.11
N MET A 267 20.77 4.91 -10.29
CA MET A 267 19.81 3.95 -9.78
C MET A 267 20.21 3.46 -8.39
N ILE A 268 19.20 3.28 -7.55
CA ILE A 268 19.35 2.71 -6.20
C ILE A 268 18.41 1.52 -6.04
N LEU A 269 18.84 0.54 -5.28
CA LEU A 269 17.98 -0.52 -4.78
C LEU A 269 17.40 -0.09 -3.44
N THR A 270 16.07 -0.11 -3.36
CA THR A 270 15.35 0.11 -2.11
C THR A 270 14.69 -1.18 -1.65
N TYR A 271 14.40 -1.27 -0.37
CA TYR A 271 13.65 -2.37 0.22
C TYR A 271 12.49 -1.82 1.05
N GLN A 272 11.42 -2.58 1.15
CA GLN A 272 10.29 -2.24 2.00
C GLN A 272 10.45 -2.87 3.37
N ASN A 273 10.43 -2.04 4.42
CA ASN A 273 10.39 -2.52 5.80
C ASN A 273 9.07 -3.29 6.03
N PRO A 274 9.10 -4.58 6.39
CA PRO A 274 7.89 -5.39 6.54
C PRO A 274 7.00 -4.93 7.70
N ASP A 275 7.55 -4.24 8.69
CA ASP A 275 6.80 -3.80 9.87
C ASP A 275 6.09 -2.48 9.63
N THR A 276 6.77 -1.51 9.02
CA THR A 276 6.24 -0.16 8.79
C THR A 276 5.64 0.05 7.40
N GLY A 277 6.07 -0.75 6.41
CA GLY A 277 5.72 -0.56 5.00
C GLY A 277 6.54 0.54 4.31
N GLU A 278 7.45 1.21 5.03
CA GLU A 278 8.29 2.27 4.49
C GLU A 278 9.40 1.73 3.60
N TRP A 279 9.74 2.48 2.55
CA TRP A 279 10.85 2.19 1.66
C TRP A 279 12.12 2.89 2.14
N GLY A 280 13.24 2.19 2.04
CA GLY A 280 14.56 2.70 2.41
C GLY A 280 15.66 2.01 1.62
N ASP A 281 16.90 2.49 1.74
CA ASP A 281 18.06 1.90 1.06
C ASP A 281 18.18 0.41 1.39
N ALA A 282 18.25 -0.45 0.37
CA ALA A 282 18.51 -1.87 0.55
C ALA A 282 19.91 -2.11 1.09
N LYS A 283 20.01 -2.97 2.10
CA LYS A 283 21.28 -3.31 2.77
C LYS A 283 21.53 -4.80 2.70
N ASP A 284 22.81 -5.16 2.62
CA ASP A 284 23.23 -6.55 2.77
C ASP A 284 23.22 -6.99 4.25
N ASN A 285 23.47 -8.27 4.52
CA ASN A 285 23.51 -8.85 5.87
C ASN A 285 24.58 -8.24 6.78
N GLN A 286 25.54 -7.49 6.24
CA GLN A 286 26.52 -6.72 7.00
C GLN A 286 26.07 -5.27 7.27
N GLY A 287 24.91 -4.85 6.77
CA GLY A 287 24.36 -3.51 6.91
C GLY A 287 24.89 -2.50 5.89
N ASN A 288 25.64 -2.94 4.86
CA ASN A 288 26.12 -2.07 3.81
C ASN A 288 25.01 -1.82 2.76
N VAL A 289 24.88 -0.58 2.31
CA VAL A 289 23.95 -0.24 1.23
C VAL A 289 24.35 -0.92 -0.07
N ILE A 290 23.38 -1.57 -0.72
CA ILE A 290 23.56 -2.25 -2.00
C ILE A 290 23.56 -1.19 -3.11
N LYS A 291 24.72 -0.98 -3.75
CA LYS A 291 24.94 0.08 -4.76
C LYS A 291 25.20 -0.46 -6.17
N ASN A 292 25.46 -1.76 -6.30
CA ASN A 292 25.85 -2.35 -7.57
C ASN A 292 24.58 -2.72 -8.36
N ILE A 293 24.08 -1.76 -9.13
CA ILE A 293 22.99 -1.94 -10.07
C ILE A 293 23.56 -1.92 -11.48
N SER A 294 23.07 -2.82 -12.31
CA SER A 294 23.44 -2.93 -13.72
C SER A 294 22.19 -2.99 -14.58
N SER A 295 22.22 -2.37 -15.74
CA SER A 295 21.11 -2.45 -16.70
C SER A 295 21.26 -3.64 -17.65
N THR A 296 20.14 -4.26 -17.99
CA THR A 296 20.04 -5.22 -19.10
C THR A 296 19.44 -4.48 -20.29
N THR A 297 20.08 -4.64 -21.45
CA THR A 297 19.71 -3.93 -22.68
C THR A 297 19.33 -4.91 -23.78
N GLU A 298 18.16 -4.70 -24.39
CA GLU A 298 17.72 -5.42 -25.59
C GLU A 298 17.41 -4.42 -26.70
N ASN A 299 17.89 -4.67 -27.90
CA ASN A 299 17.69 -3.80 -29.05
C ASN A 299 18.05 -2.30 -28.81
N GLY A 300 19.02 -2.06 -27.93
CA GLY A 300 19.47 -0.70 -27.58
C GLY A 300 18.62 0.03 -26.53
N ALA A 301 17.60 -0.62 -25.99
CA ALA A 301 16.78 -0.08 -24.89
C ALA A 301 17.04 -0.85 -23.58
N VAL A 302 17.07 -0.15 -22.46
CA VAL A 302 17.15 -0.78 -21.15
C VAL A 302 15.79 -1.43 -20.83
N THR A 303 15.80 -2.76 -20.66
CA THR A 303 14.61 -3.56 -20.40
C THR A 303 14.46 -3.90 -18.91
N ALA A 304 15.56 -4.03 -18.20
CA ALA A 304 15.56 -4.33 -16.78
C ALA A 304 16.81 -3.79 -16.08
N TYR A 305 16.72 -3.68 -14.76
CA TYR A 305 17.84 -3.40 -13.87
C TYR A 305 18.08 -4.60 -12.97
N THR A 306 19.33 -4.96 -12.76
CA THR A 306 19.75 -6.11 -11.96
C THR A 306 20.51 -5.66 -10.72
N ALA A 307 20.29 -6.35 -9.62
CA ALA A 307 21.01 -6.16 -8.37
C ALA A 307 21.33 -7.51 -7.73
N GLN A 308 22.35 -7.56 -6.87
CA GLN A 308 22.71 -8.75 -6.10
C GLN A 308 22.29 -8.55 -4.63
N VAL A 309 21.49 -9.49 -4.12
CA VAL A 309 21.00 -9.51 -2.74
C VAL A 309 21.39 -10.80 -2.03
N ASP A 310 21.43 -10.77 -0.71
CA ASP A 310 21.80 -11.93 0.14
C ASP A 310 20.65 -12.40 1.04
N HIS A 311 19.48 -11.81 0.93
CA HIS A 311 18.26 -12.25 1.60
C HIS A 311 17.01 -11.86 0.81
N PHE A 312 15.87 -12.48 1.11
CA PHE A 312 14.58 -12.12 0.51
C PHE A 312 13.83 -11.03 1.27
N SER A 313 13.28 -10.12 0.51
CA SER A 313 12.40 -9.03 0.95
C SER A 313 11.51 -8.56 -0.21
N ALA A 314 10.86 -7.41 -0.06
CA ALA A 314 10.34 -6.66 -1.19
C ALA A 314 11.38 -5.62 -1.61
N TYR A 315 11.72 -5.60 -2.88
CA TYR A 315 12.71 -4.70 -3.46
C TYR A 315 12.12 -3.87 -4.59
N ALA A 316 12.62 -2.66 -4.75
CA ALA A 316 12.36 -1.82 -5.90
C ALA A 316 13.63 -1.15 -6.39
N ILE A 317 13.63 -0.76 -7.66
CA ILE A 317 14.68 0.07 -8.23
C ILE A 317 14.12 1.46 -8.47
N GLU A 318 14.83 2.45 -7.96
CA GLU A 318 14.46 3.86 -8.02
C GLU A 318 15.57 4.67 -8.65
N ASN A 319 15.20 5.80 -9.28
CA ASN A 319 16.15 6.82 -9.70
C ASN A 319 16.35 7.81 -8.55
N LYS A 320 17.60 8.20 -8.30
CA LYS A 320 17.97 9.20 -7.29
C LYS A 320 17.46 10.59 -7.64
#